data_c8f20346b679d8078475093dfb91e6de
#
_entry.id   c8f20346b679d8078475093dfb91e6de
#
_cell.length_a   1.000
_cell.length_b   1.000
_cell.length_c   1.000
_cell.angle_alpha   90.00
_cell.angle_beta   90.00
_cell.angle_gamma   90.00
#
_symmetry.space_group_name_H-M   'P 1'
#
loop_
_entity.id
_entity.type
_entity.pdbx_description
1 polymer ?
#
loop_
_entity_poly.entity_id
_entity_poly.type
_entity_poly.pdbx_seq_one_letter_code
_entity_poly.pdbx_strand_id
1 'polypeptide(L)'
;IPGGRNAGRVVQVHGGVSRNIVEDIANVELRPTFVSLVDDTSAGADVVKKLQSHKVDTRYIRTTTDGMGTWLAIFDNTGDVTASISKRPDLSPIVGILDEQGDEIFSQADSILLEIDMEKDIVKRTFALAEKYRKPVYAVVSNMSIAIERRDFLRSVHCFICNQQEAGILFSENYDGLLPDEMLPILRDKIRGAQIHRMVVTMGAQG
;
A
#
# COMPACT_ATOMS: atom_id res chain seq x y z
N ILE A 1 29.53 6.49 14.99
CA ILE A 1 30.45 7.64 14.73
C ILE A 1 30.13 8.14 13.34
N PRO A 2 29.68 9.40 13.15
CA PRO A 2 29.44 9.96 11.81
C PRO A 2 30.68 9.82 10.92
N GLY A 3 30.52 9.31 9.69
CA GLY A 3 31.62 9.06 8.75
C GLY A 3 32.54 7.89 9.12
N GLY A 4 32.29 7.19 10.20
CA GLY A 4 33.08 6.06 10.68
C GLY A 4 32.45 4.71 10.35
N ARG A 5 33.23 3.64 10.55
CA ARG A 5 32.74 2.26 10.48
C ARG A 5 32.08 1.87 11.80
N ASN A 6 30.78 1.62 11.78
CA ASN A 6 30.02 1.24 12.97
C ASN A 6 29.69 -0.25 12.91
N ALA A 7 29.92 -0.96 14.03
CA ALA A 7 29.46 -2.33 14.18
C ALA A 7 27.95 -2.32 14.49
N GLY A 8 27.20 -3.21 13.84
CA GLY A 8 25.74 -3.31 14.03
C GLY A 8 25.20 -4.61 13.48
N ARG A 9 23.91 -4.84 13.72
CA ARG A 9 23.17 -5.96 13.14
C ARG A 9 22.55 -5.53 11.81
N VAL A 10 22.68 -6.35 10.80
CA VAL A 10 21.97 -6.17 9.51
C VAL A 10 20.91 -7.26 9.40
N VAL A 11 19.68 -6.85 9.12
CA VAL A 11 18.53 -7.76 8.93
C VAL A 11 17.87 -7.38 7.61
N GLN A 12 17.59 -8.38 6.78
CA GLN A 12 16.78 -8.21 5.58
C GLN A 12 15.41 -8.85 5.84
N VAL A 13 14.35 -8.12 5.52
CA VAL A 13 12.97 -8.57 5.67
C VAL A 13 12.19 -8.23 4.40
N HIS A 14 11.19 -9.03 4.08
CA HIS A 14 10.24 -8.68 3.04
C HIS A 14 9.30 -7.60 3.56
N GLY A 15 9.15 -6.53 2.80
CA GLY A 15 8.31 -5.38 3.12
C GLY A 15 7.35 -5.03 1.99
N GLY A 16 6.76 -3.84 2.10
CA GLY A 16 5.78 -3.29 1.19
C GLY A 16 4.36 -3.38 1.76
N VAL A 17 3.61 -2.27 1.68
CA VAL A 17 2.26 -2.18 2.26
C VAL A 17 1.34 -3.23 1.65
N SER A 18 1.17 -3.24 0.33
CA SER A 18 0.30 -4.22 -0.34
C SER A 18 0.76 -5.66 -0.15
N ARG A 19 2.09 -5.92 -0.12
CA ARG A 19 2.61 -7.25 0.15
C ARG A 19 2.24 -7.75 1.54
N ASN A 20 2.35 -6.90 2.55
CA ASN A 20 1.96 -7.25 3.91
C ASN A 20 0.46 -7.53 4.00
N ILE A 21 -0.36 -6.64 3.42
CA ILE A 21 -1.82 -6.79 3.43
C ILE A 21 -2.26 -8.07 2.72
N VAL A 22 -1.68 -8.42 1.58
CA VAL A 22 -2.07 -9.64 0.86
C VAL A 22 -1.73 -10.90 1.66
N GLU A 23 -0.63 -10.89 2.41
CA GLU A 23 -0.27 -11.97 3.34
C GLU A 23 -1.28 -12.07 4.49
N ASP A 24 -1.68 -10.92 5.08
CA ASP A 24 -2.67 -10.87 6.16
C ASP A 24 -4.06 -11.33 5.69
N ILE A 25 -4.49 -10.93 4.49
CA ILE A 25 -5.73 -11.41 3.87
C ILE A 25 -5.71 -12.93 3.69
N ALA A 26 -4.58 -13.49 3.26
CA ALA A 26 -4.42 -14.93 3.11
C ALA A 26 -4.44 -15.66 4.46
N ASN A 27 -3.85 -15.04 5.50
CA ASN A 27 -3.81 -15.61 6.86
C ASN A 27 -5.19 -15.68 7.53
N VAL A 28 -6.16 -14.85 7.12
CA VAL A 28 -7.57 -14.97 7.55
C VAL A 28 -8.40 -15.85 6.61
N GLU A 29 -7.73 -16.76 5.88
CA GLU A 29 -8.33 -17.79 5.02
C GLU A 29 -9.10 -17.27 3.80
N LEU A 30 -8.91 -16.01 3.42
CA LEU A 30 -9.39 -15.47 2.16
C LEU A 30 -8.43 -15.87 1.01
N ARG A 31 -8.84 -15.62 -0.24
CA ARG A 31 -8.09 -15.99 -1.44
C ARG A 31 -7.64 -14.75 -2.21
N PRO A 32 -6.58 -14.08 -1.78
CA PRO A 32 -6.12 -12.89 -2.47
C PRO A 32 -5.36 -13.25 -3.74
N THR A 33 -5.61 -12.46 -4.79
CA THR A 33 -4.81 -12.41 -6.02
C THR A 33 -3.93 -11.17 -5.96
N PHE A 34 -2.62 -11.31 -6.18
CA PHE A 34 -1.68 -10.21 -6.10
C PHE A 34 -1.16 -9.80 -7.47
N VAL A 35 -1.42 -8.56 -7.86
CA VAL A 35 -0.88 -7.93 -9.07
C VAL A 35 0.31 -7.07 -8.64
N SER A 36 1.52 -7.45 -9.07
CA SER A 36 2.75 -6.78 -8.64
C SER A 36 3.92 -7.07 -9.58
N LEU A 37 5.08 -6.54 -9.25
CA LEU A 37 6.35 -6.82 -9.90
C LEU A 37 7.35 -7.39 -8.90
N VAL A 38 8.26 -8.22 -9.39
CA VAL A 38 9.47 -8.64 -8.69
C VAL A 38 10.66 -8.51 -9.64
N ASP A 39 11.88 -8.47 -9.10
CA ASP A 39 13.08 -8.53 -9.91
C ASP A 39 13.47 -9.99 -10.25
N ASP A 40 14.43 -10.14 -11.15
CA ASP A 40 14.95 -11.42 -11.62
C ASP A 40 16.04 -12.02 -10.72
N THR A 41 16.08 -11.59 -9.45
CA THR A 41 17.04 -12.06 -8.45
C THR A 41 16.46 -13.18 -7.59
N SER A 42 17.35 -13.80 -6.79
CA SER A 42 16.93 -14.78 -5.77
C SER A 42 15.98 -14.16 -4.73
N ALA A 43 16.11 -12.86 -4.43
CA ALA A 43 15.23 -12.16 -3.51
C ALA A 43 13.81 -12.03 -4.09
N GLY A 44 13.67 -11.71 -5.38
CA GLY A 44 12.38 -11.69 -6.06
C GLY A 44 11.70 -13.07 -6.08
N ALA A 45 12.47 -14.11 -6.40
CA ALA A 45 11.96 -15.49 -6.35
C ALA A 45 11.52 -15.91 -4.93
N ASP A 46 12.24 -15.48 -3.90
CA ASP A 46 11.91 -15.78 -2.51
C ASP A 46 10.61 -15.09 -2.05
N VAL A 47 10.38 -13.83 -2.46
CA VAL A 47 9.11 -13.13 -2.23
C VAL A 47 7.94 -13.91 -2.82
N VAL A 48 8.03 -14.32 -4.08
CA VAL A 48 6.96 -15.09 -4.74
C VAL A 48 6.71 -16.42 -4.02
N LYS A 49 7.78 -17.16 -3.70
CA LYS A 49 7.69 -18.42 -2.97
C LYS A 49 7.03 -18.27 -1.61
N LYS A 50 7.37 -17.19 -0.88
CA LYS A 50 6.76 -16.91 0.42
C LYS A 50 5.26 -16.64 0.27
N LEU A 51 4.85 -15.80 -0.68
CA LEU A 51 3.44 -15.51 -0.95
C LEU A 51 2.66 -16.78 -1.32
N GLN A 52 3.23 -17.63 -2.16
CA GLN A 52 2.63 -18.92 -2.52
C GLN A 52 2.46 -19.85 -1.30
N SER A 53 3.40 -19.84 -0.35
CA SER A 53 3.27 -20.63 0.88
C SER A 53 2.11 -20.16 1.77
N HIS A 54 1.70 -18.90 1.66
CA HIS A 54 0.48 -18.33 2.26
C HIS A 54 -0.78 -18.48 1.37
N LYS A 55 -0.69 -19.25 0.28
CA LYS A 55 -1.82 -19.50 -0.66
C LYS A 55 -2.30 -18.25 -1.40
N VAL A 56 -1.46 -17.25 -1.56
CA VAL A 56 -1.71 -16.10 -2.43
C VAL A 56 -1.63 -16.54 -3.89
N ASP A 57 -2.57 -16.11 -4.71
CA ASP A 57 -2.47 -16.27 -6.16
C ASP A 57 -1.47 -15.26 -6.72
N THR A 58 -0.35 -15.77 -7.21
CA THR A 58 0.79 -14.99 -7.71
C THR A 58 0.91 -15.00 -9.24
N ARG A 59 -0.09 -15.50 -9.97
CA ARG A 59 -0.07 -15.61 -11.46
C ARG A 59 0.15 -14.27 -12.15
N TYR A 60 -0.22 -13.17 -11.51
CA TYR A 60 -0.12 -11.82 -12.05
C TYR A 60 1.03 -11.02 -11.43
N ILE A 61 2.01 -11.69 -10.86
CA ILE A 61 3.29 -11.10 -10.50
C ILE A 61 4.23 -11.26 -11.71
N ARG A 62 4.65 -10.14 -12.30
CA ARG A 62 5.57 -10.13 -13.44
C ARG A 62 7.01 -9.89 -12.97
N THR A 63 7.95 -10.62 -13.53
CA THR A 63 9.38 -10.41 -13.28
C THR A 63 9.93 -9.38 -14.26
N THR A 64 10.65 -8.39 -13.74
CA THR A 64 11.34 -7.35 -14.51
C THR A 64 12.74 -7.13 -13.96
N THR A 65 13.66 -6.54 -14.72
CA THR A 65 15.05 -6.29 -14.28
C THR A 65 15.15 -5.33 -13.07
N ASP A 66 14.13 -4.52 -12.81
CA ASP A 66 14.09 -3.55 -11.71
C ASP A 66 12.72 -3.55 -11.01
N GLY A 67 12.18 -4.74 -10.79
CA GLY A 67 10.80 -4.91 -10.32
C GLY A 67 10.59 -4.75 -8.82
N MET A 68 11.65 -4.61 -8.01
CA MET A 68 11.52 -4.50 -6.56
C MET A 68 12.05 -3.19 -6.01
N GLY A 69 11.23 -2.58 -5.15
CA GLY A 69 11.66 -1.49 -4.28
C GLY A 69 12.54 -1.99 -3.13
N THR A 70 13.41 -1.13 -2.64
CA THR A 70 14.22 -1.40 -1.46
C THR A 70 14.19 -0.19 -0.54
N TRP A 71 13.89 -0.42 0.71
CA TRP A 71 14.05 0.57 1.76
C TRP A 71 15.15 0.11 2.72
N LEU A 72 16.25 0.84 2.75
CA LEU A 72 17.34 0.63 3.69
C LEU A 72 17.20 1.67 4.81
N ALA A 73 17.13 1.21 6.04
CA ALA A 73 17.05 2.09 7.20
C ALA A 73 18.16 1.79 8.20
N ILE A 74 18.69 2.83 8.79
CA ILE A 74 19.65 2.77 9.89
C ILE A 74 18.91 3.21 11.14
N PHE A 75 18.84 2.32 12.10
CA PHE A 75 18.22 2.57 13.41
C PHE A 75 19.30 2.85 14.46
N ASP A 76 18.97 3.70 15.40
CA ASP A 76 19.78 3.88 16.61
C ASP A 76 19.45 2.83 17.68
N ASN A 77 20.03 3.00 18.86
CA ASN A 77 19.84 2.07 19.99
C ASN A 77 18.44 2.14 20.62
N THR A 78 17.66 3.19 20.30
CA THR A 78 16.28 3.36 20.77
C THR A 78 15.27 2.77 19.80
N GLY A 79 15.72 2.42 18.59
CA GLY A 79 14.89 1.89 17.51
C GLY A 79 14.37 2.96 16.56
N ASP A 80 14.86 4.19 16.69
CA ASP A 80 14.49 5.29 15.80
C ASP A 80 15.33 5.30 14.51
N VAL A 81 14.71 5.66 13.40
CA VAL A 81 15.38 5.76 12.10
C VAL A 81 16.22 7.04 12.06
N THR A 82 17.53 6.87 12.00
CA THR A 82 18.49 7.99 11.91
C THR A 82 18.80 8.38 10.45
N ALA A 83 18.71 7.43 9.52
CA ALA A 83 18.89 7.66 8.09
C ALA A 83 18.20 6.56 7.30
N SER A 84 17.73 6.88 6.10
CA SER A 84 17.16 5.88 5.20
C SER A 84 17.41 6.23 3.74
N ILE A 85 17.39 5.20 2.89
CA ILE A 85 17.42 5.30 1.43
C ILE A 85 16.26 4.47 0.90
N SER A 86 15.42 5.06 0.07
CA SER A 86 14.33 4.37 -0.61
C SER A 86 14.61 4.33 -2.12
N LYS A 87 14.76 3.12 -2.66
CA LYS A 87 14.76 2.87 -4.10
C LYS A 87 13.34 2.48 -4.51
N ARG A 88 12.76 3.21 -5.45
CA ARG A 88 11.47 2.86 -6.06
C ARG A 88 11.71 2.20 -7.42
N PRO A 89 11.05 1.07 -7.72
CA PRO A 89 11.11 0.46 -9.04
C PRO A 89 10.24 1.25 -10.03
N ASP A 90 10.45 1.00 -11.33
CA ASP A 90 9.50 1.38 -12.37
C ASP A 90 8.29 0.44 -12.30
N LEU A 91 7.12 0.97 -11.94
CA LEU A 91 5.87 0.21 -11.83
C LEU A 91 5.03 0.25 -13.11
N SER A 92 5.46 0.98 -14.15
CA SER A 92 4.73 1.09 -15.42
C SER A 92 4.33 -0.26 -16.06
N PRO A 93 5.11 -1.37 -15.91
CA PRO A 93 4.71 -2.66 -16.44
C PRO A 93 3.40 -3.23 -15.83
N ILE A 94 2.96 -2.72 -14.67
CA ILE A 94 1.65 -3.09 -14.08
C ILE A 94 0.50 -2.66 -14.99
N VAL A 95 0.62 -1.52 -15.68
CA VAL A 95 -0.40 -1.10 -16.66
C VAL A 95 -0.57 -2.16 -17.74
N GLY A 96 0.54 -2.74 -18.23
CA GLY A 96 0.48 -3.85 -19.20
C GLY A 96 -0.23 -5.09 -18.66
N ILE A 97 -0.04 -5.44 -17.38
CA ILE A 97 -0.78 -6.55 -16.75
C ILE A 97 -2.27 -6.24 -16.73
N LEU A 98 -2.64 -5.01 -16.34
CA LEU A 98 -4.04 -4.59 -16.29
C LEU A 98 -4.69 -4.51 -17.66
N ASP A 99 -3.94 -4.15 -18.71
CA ASP A 99 -4.44 -4.11 -20.09
C ASP A 99 -4.64 -5.51 -20.67
N GLU A 100 -3.74 -6.44 -20.41
CA GLU A 100 -3.75 -7.80 -20.94
C GLU A 100 -4.70 -8.73 -20.17
N GLN A 101 -4.76 -8.60 -18.84
CA GLN A 101 -5.39 -9.57 -17.93
C GLN A 101 -6.41 -8.93 -16.96
N GLY A 102 -6.58 -7.60 -17.02
CA GLY A 102 -7.46 -6.88 -16.10
C GLY A 102 -8.90 -7.36 -16.14
N ASP A 103 -9.42 -7.71 -17.31
CA ASP A 103 -10.79 -8.22 -17.45
C ASP A 103 -10.96 -9.56 -16.71
N GLU A 104 -10.00 -10.47 -16.80
CA GLU A 104 -10.00 -11.72 -16.06
C GLU A 104 -9.93 -11.48 -14.56
N ILE A 105 -8.94 -10.66 -14.11
CA ILE A 105 -8.71 -10.36 -12.70
C ILE A 105 -9.96 -9.74 -12.05
N PHE A 106 -10.50 -8.67 -12.67
CA PHE A 106 -11.58 -7.90 -12.06
C PHE A 106 -12.94 -8.61 -12.14
N SER A 107 -13.18 -9.41 -13.15
CA SER A 107 -14.43 -10.19 -13.22
C SER A 107 -14.55 -11.22 -12.11
N GLN A 108 -13.42 -11.81 -11.68
CA GLN A 108 -13.37 -12.85 -10.65
C GLN A 108 -13.23 -12.29 -9.22
N ALA A 109 -12.79 -11.05 -9.06
CA ALA A 109 -12.61 -10.44 -7.75
C ALA A 109 -13.94 -10.04 -7.11
N ASP A 110 -14.03 -10.15 -5.78
CA ASP A 110 -15.15 -9.59 -4.99
C ASP A 110 -14.92 -8.12 -4.66
N SER A 111 -13.67 -7.73 -4.43
CA SER A 111 -13.25 -6.37 -4.12
C SER A 111 -11.82 -6.12 -4.58
N ILE A 112 -11.46 -4.85 -4.70
CA ILE A 112 -10.13 -4.42 -5.12
C ILE A 112 -9.49 -3.66 -3.97
N LEU A 113 -8.24 -4.00 -3.63
CA LEU A 113 -7.40 -3.22 -2.74
C LEU A 113 -6.30 -2.55 -3.56
N LEU A 114 -6.11 -1.26 -3.38
CA LEU A 114 -5.22 -0.41 -4.17
C LEU A 114 -4.38 0.49 -3.27
N GLU A 115 -3.06 0.52 -3.47
CA GLU A 115 -2.23 1.62 -2.97
C GLU A 115 -2.50 2.86 -3.84
N ILE A 116 -3.11 3.88 -3.26
CA ILE A 116 -3.57 5.07 -4.01
C ILE A 116 -2.41 5.97 -4.46
N ASP A 117 -1.25 5.83 -3.84
CA ASP A 117 -0.04 6.56 -4.17
C ASP A 117 0.82 5.91 -5.28
N MET A 118 0.28 4.89 -5.96
CA MET A 118 0.87 4.35 -7.17
C MET A 118 0.84 5.36 -8.32
N GLU A 119 1.50 5.03 -9.43
CA GLU A 119 1.50 5.85 -10.64
C GLU A 119 0.09 6.10 -11.15
N LYS A 120 -0.14 7.33 -11.64
CA LYS A 120 -1.49 7.80 -12.01
C LYS A 120 -2.20 6.91 -13.03
N ASP A 121 -1.45 6.33 -13.96
CA ASP A 121 -2.03 5.50 -15.02
C ASP A 121 -2.46 4.12 -14.48
N ILE A 122 -1.73 3.56 -13.51
CA ILE A 122 -2.14 2.35 -12.79
C ILE A 122 -3.45 2.63 -12.04
N VAL A 123 -3.50 3.75 -11.28
CA VAL A 123 -4.68 4.14 -10.52
C VAL A 123 -5.89 4.33 -11.43
N LYS A 124 -5.75 5.09 -12.53
CA LYS A 124 -6.82 5.30 -13.50
C LYS A 124 -7.32 3.99 -14.11
N ARG A 125 -6.40 3.11 -14.51
CA ARG A 125 -6.76 1.83 -15.13
C ARG A 125 -7.48 0.93 -14.15
N THR A 126 -7.02 0.89 -12.89
CA THR A 126 -7.68 0.15 -11.81
C THR A 126 -9.11 0.65 -11.60
N PHE A 127 -9.34 1.97 -11.50
CA PHE A 127 -10.70 2.51 -11.34
C PHE A 127 -11.59 2.23 -12.55
N ALA A 128 -11.07 2.33 -13.77
CA ALA A 128 -11.84 2.02 -14.97
C ALA A 128 -12.31 0.55 -15.00
N LEU A 129 -11.44 -0.37 -14.61
CA LEU A 129 -11.77 -1.80 -14.50
C LEU A 129 -12.75 -2.06 -13.33
N ALA A 130 -12.53 -1.43 -12.19
CA ALA A 130 -13.41 -1.56 -11.03
C ALA A 130 -14.84 -1.07 -11.35
N GLU A 131 -14.98 0.04 -12.06
CA GLU A 131 -16.27 0.57 -12.54
C GLU A 131 -16.92 -0.40 -13.54
N LYS A 132 -16.18 -0.86 -14.55
CA LYS A 132 -16.65 -1.83 -15.55
C LYS A 132 -17.26 -3.08 -14.90
N TYR A 133 -16.59 -3.61 -13.87
CA TYR A 133 -16.99 -4.84 -13.18
C TYR A 133 -17.77 -4.58 -11.88
N ARG A 134 -18.08 -3.31 -11.56
CA ARG A 134 -18.83 -2.88 -10.36
C ARG A 134 -18.21 -3.41 -9.07
N LYS A 135 -16.87 -3.34 -8.96
CA LYS A 135 -16.15 -3.81 -7.79
C LYS A 135 -15.85 -2.67 -6.82
N PRO A 136 -16.09 -2.84 -5.51
CA PRO A 136 -15.71 -1.85 -4.52
C PRO A 136 -14.17 -1.76 -4.42
N VAL A 137 -13.66 -0.52 -4.39
CA VAL A 137 -12.22 -0.24 -4.23
C VAL A 137 -11.94 0.19 -2.80
N TYR A 138 -11.06 -0.53 -2.13
CA TYR A 138 -10.48 -0.15 -0.85
C TYR A 138 -9.11 0.43 -1.11
N ALA A 139 -8.86 1.65 -0.67
CA ALA A 139 -7.59 2.32 -0.91
C ALA A 139 -6.77 2.40 0.38
N VAL A 140 -5.51 2.05 0.28
CA VAL A 140 -4.48 2.22 1.30
C VAL A 140 -3.41 3.18 0.79
N VAL A 141 -2.51 3.59 1.65
CA VAL A 141 -1.44 4.53 1.31
C VAL A 141 -0.13 4.09 1.93
N SER A 142 0.97 4.27 1.19
CA SER A 142 2.34 4.11 1.68
C SER A 142 3.08 5.45 1.73
N ASN A 143 2.70 6.40 0.88
CA ASN A 143 3.26 7.75 0.83
C ASN A 143 2.15 8.80 0.67
N MET A 144 1.78 9.43 1.78
CA MET A 144 0.70 10.40 1.80
C MET A 144 0.99 11.64 0.97
N SER A 145 2.25 12.06 0.82
CA SER A 145 2.59 13.21 -0.03
C SER A 145 2.19 13.00 -1.49
N ILE A 146 2.29 11.77 -1.98
CA ILE A 146 1.84 11.39 -3.32
C ILE A 146 0.31 11.21 -3.35
N ALA A 147 -0.26 10.58 -2.31
CA ALA A 147 -1.69 10.33 -2.23
C ALA A 147 -2.52 11.65 -2.24
N ILE A 148 -1.99 12.73 -1.67
CA ILE A 148 -2.62 14.05 -1.74
C ILE A 148 -2.83 14.52 -3.18
N GLU A 149 -1.91 14.23 -4.08
CA GLU A 149 -2.05 14.53 -5.52
C GLU A 149 -3.14 13.69 -6.19
N ARG A 150 -3.65 12.67 -5.51
CA ARG A 150 -4.68 11.73 -5.95
C ARG A 150 -6.03 11.96 -5.26
N ARG A 151 -6.24 13.12 -4.61
CA ARG A 151 -7.48 13.43 -3.83
C ARG A 151 -8.76 13.19 -4.62
N ASP A 152 -8.75 13.46 -5.92
CA ASP A 152 -9.93 13.26 -6.77
C ASP A 152 -10.38 11.79 -6.81
N PHE A 153 -9.45 10.84 -6.73
CA PHE A 153 -9.77 9.43 -6.70
C PHE A 153 -10.36 8.98 -5.36
N LEU A 154 -10.06 9.69 -4.25
CA LEU A 154 -10.59 9.33 -2.93
C LEU A 154 -12.12 9.41 -2.85
N ARG A 155 -12.75 10.19 -3.73
CA ARG A 155 -14.21 10.26 -3.83
C ARG A 155 -14.84 9.00 -4.43
N SER A 156 -14.05 8.26 -5.20
CA SER A 156 -14.49 7.03 -5.89
C SER A 156 -14.15 5.77 -5.13
N VAL A 157 -13.41 5.84 -4.01
CA VAL A 157 -13.12 4.67 -3.20
C VAL A 157 -14.32 4.30 -2.33
N HIS A 158 -14.52 3.01 -2.14
CA HIS A 158 -15.50 2.50 -1.18
C HIS A 158 -15.09 2.78 0.27
N CYS A 159 -13.78 2.63 0.56
CA CYS A 159 -13.21 2.93 1.86
C CYS A 159 -11.73 3.34 1.70
N PHE A 160 -11.33 4.42 2.36
CA PHE A 160 -9.93 4.83 2.46
C PHE A 160 -9.39 4.45 3.84
N ILE A 161 -8.21 3.83 3.87
CA ILE A 161 -7.58 3.31 5.08
C ILE A 161 -6.22 3.97 5.23
N CYS A 162 -5.98 4.61 6.37
CA CYS A 162 -4.70 5.26 6.69
C CYS A 162 -4.48 5.27 8.20
N ASN A 163 -3.30 5.69 8.64
CA ASN A 163 -3.02 5.90 10.06
C ASN A 163 -3.40 7.34 10.49
N GLN A 164 -3.29 7.60 11.80
CA GLN A 164 -3.62 8.89 12.40
C GLN A 164 -2.79 10.05 11.84
N GLN A 165 -1.50 9.86 11.64
CA GLN A 165 -0.59 10.85 11.09
C GLN A 165 -0.93 11.15 9.61
N GLU A 166 -1.20 10.12 8.83
CA GLU A 166 -1.61 10.24 7.42
C GLU A 166 -2.94 10.96 7.27
N ALA A 167 -3.90 10.71 8.17
CA ALA A 167 -5.16 11.45 8.22
C ALA A 167 -4.91 12.94 8.51
N GLY A 168 -3.98 13.25 9.41
CA GLY A 168 -3.55 14.62 9.70
C GLY A 168 -2.98 15.32 8.48
N ILE A 169 -2.10 14.65 7.74
CA ILE A 169 -1.53 15.19 6.50
C ILE A 169 -2.62 15.43 5.44
N LEU A 170 -3.56 14.47 5.27
CA LEU A 170 -4.64 14.56 4.30
C LEU A 170 -5.53 15.80 4.53
N PHE A 171 -5.85 16.09 5.78
CA PHE A 171 -6.75 17.16 6.15
C PHE A 171 -6.04 18.45 6.63
N SER A 172 -4.69 18.45 6.60
CA SER A 172 -3.86 19.58 7.09
C SER A 172 -4.17 19.93 8.55
N GLU A 173 -4.30 18.88 9.39
CA GLU A 173 -4.60 18.95 10.81
C GLU A 173 -3.55 18.19 11.62
N ASN A 174 -3.47 18.44 12.90
CA ASN A 174 -2.69 17.63 13.84
C ASN A 174 -3.65 16.82 14.71
N TYR A 175 -3.56 15.50 14.62
CA TYR A 175 -4.34 14.56 15.41
C TYR A 175 -3.51 13.84 16.47
N ASP A 176 -2.22 14.20 16.62
CA ASP A 176 -1.34 13.56 17.59
C ASP A 176 -1.89 13.69 19.02
N GLY A 177 -1.92 12.58 19.73
CA GLY A 177 -2.40 12.52 21.10
C GLY A 177 -3.91 12.56 21.30
N LEU A 178 -4.71 12.70 20.22
CA LEU A 178 -6.16 12.60 20.33
C LEU A 178 -6.59 11.14 20.58
N LEU A 179 -7.57 10.97 21.43
CA LEU A 179 -8.24 9.68 21.64
C LEU A 179 -9.26 9.43 20.50
N PRO A 180 -9.64 8.17 20.25
CA PRO A 180 -10.60 7.82 19.21
C PRO A 180 -11.93 8.61 19.29
N ASP A 181 -12.48 8.79 20.49
CA ASP A 181 -13.73 9.52 20.69
C ASP A 181 -13.62 11.01 20.41
N GLU A 182 -12.45 11.61 20.59
CA GLU A 182 -12.17 13.01 20.28
C GLU A 182 -11.96 13.22 18.78
N MET A 183 -11.30 12.27 18.13
CA MET A 183 -10.99 12.32 16.70
C MET A 183 -12.22 12.05 15.82
N LEU A 184 -13.12 11.18 16.24
CA LEU A 184 -14.26 10.71 15.45
C LEU A 184 -15.19 11.84 14.96
N PRO A 185 -15.63 12.81 15.78
CA PRO A 185 -16.49 13.90 15.32
C PRO A 185 -15.79 14.83 14.34
N ILE A 186 -14.48 15.07 14.54
CA ILE A 186 -13.67 15.91 13.64
C ILE A 186 -13.56 15.24 12.28
N LEU A 187 -13.20 13.97 12.25
CA LEU A 187 -13.07 13.20 11.01
C LEU A 187 -14.39 13.10 10.25
N ARG A 188 -15.51 12.94 10.94
CA ARG A 188 -16.85 12.88 10.32
C ARG A 188 -17.11 14.12 9.45
N ASP A 189 -16.78 15.29 9.95
CA ASP A 189 -17.00 16.54 9.20
C ASP A 189 -16.00 16.69 8.06
N LYS A 190 -14.74 16.30 8.28
CA LYS A 190 -13.70 16.34 7.25
C LYS A 190 -13.99 15.38 6.08
N ILE A 191 -14.35 14.14 6.34
CA ILE A 191 -14.67 13.16 5.27
C ILE A 191 -15.91 13.58 4.49
N ARG A 192 -16.92 14.16 5.17
CA ARG A 192 -18.11 14.69 4.51
C ARG A 192 -17.74 15.84 3.56
N GLY A 193 -16.94 16.80 4.01
CA GLY A 193 -16.45 17.92 3.20
C GLY A 193 -15.59 17.46 2.01
N ALA A 194 -14.79 16.41 2.18
CA ALA A 194 -13.96 15.81 1.14
C ALA A 194 -14.74 14.83 0.22
N GLN A 195 -16.00 14.54 0.51
CA GLN A 195 -16.82 13.56 -0.21
C GLN A 195 -16.23 12.14 -0.21
N ILE A 196 -15.53 11.76 0.86
CA ILE A 196 -15.03 10.40 1.08
C ILE A 196 -16.16 9.59 1.72
N HIS A 197 -16.49 8.43 1.11
CA HIS A 197 -17.62 7.62 1.57
C HIS A 197 -17.39 6.99 2.94
N ARG A 198 -16.24 6.38 3.12
CA ARG A 198 -15.82 5.72 4.37
C ARG A 198 -14.33 5.90 4.58
N MET A 199 -13.94 5.97 5.83
CA MET A 199 -12.54 6.06 6.23
C MET A 199 -12.32 5.19 7.46
N VAL A 200 -11.20 4.47 7.46
CA VAL A 200 -10.67 3.77 8.62
C VAL A 200 -9.36 4.42 8.98
N VAL A 201 -9.23 4.83 10.24
CA VAL A 201 -7.98 5.38 10.74
C VAL A 201 -7.44 4.44 11.82
N THR A 202 -6.27 3.88 11.54
CA THR A 202 -5.58 3.02 12.50
C THR A 202 -4.80 3.87 13.50
N MET A 203 -4.85 3.49 14.77
CA MET A 203 -4.23 4.24 15.88
C MET A 203 -3.21 3.39 16.66
N GLY A 204 -2.53 2.47 15.98
CA GLY A 204 -1.51 1.60 16.57
C GLY A 204 -2.10 0.73 17.69
N ALA A 205 -1.52 0.84 18.91
CA ALA A 205 -1.97 0.05 20.06
C ALA A 205 -3.38 0.42 20.59
N GLN A 206 -3.97 1.48 20.10
CA GLN A 206 -5.31 1.93 20.48
C GLN A 206 -6.41 1.43 19.52
N GLY A 207 -6.06 0.74 18.46
CA GLY A 207 -7.01 0.17 17.48
C GLY A 207 -6.93 0.75 16.09
#